data_8d57419e7e8c449108fc13fde0ca8582
#
_entry.id   8d57419e7e8c449108fc13fde0ca8582
#
_cell.length_a   1.000
_cell.length_b   1.000
_cell.length_c   1.000
_cell.angle_alpha   90.00
_cell.angle_beta   90.00
_cell.angle_gamma   90.00
#
_symmetry.space_group_name_H-M   'P 1'
#
loop_
_entity.id
_entity.type
_entity.pdbx_description
1 polymer ?
#
loop_
_entity_poly.entity_id
_entity_poly.type
_entity_poly.pdbx_seq_one_letter_code
_entity_poly.pdbx_strand_id
1 'polypeptide(L)'
;MKSKNSFLKIVLLMLIMMFGVISCDFLANKTIRVPNSVIESKAKEKFPITKNFLLGKITVKNPKISFKDNRVYVVTDYDASLLADRSEGVIEVNSEIKFDEKTNQLYLVDMQVEKILDKNGKDVVTTPVAKSMKALISNYLETNPVYKYEPDDKKKVKVKNMFIKNGKLFVQT
;
A
#
# COMPACT_ATOMS: atom_id res chain seq x y z
N MET A 1 35.53 -21.06 51.55
CA MET A 1 35.43 -21.04 50.10
C MET A 1 34.01 -20.96 49.54
N LYS A 2 33.08 -20.09 50.08
CA LYS A 2 31.67 -19.96 49.62
C LYS A 2 31.33 -18.62 48.96
N SER A 3 32.26 -17.67 48.91
CA SER A 3 31.97 -16.28 48.45
C SER A 3 32.11 -16.07 46.93
N LYS A 4 32.94 -16.79 46.21
CA LYS A 4 33.19 -16.62 44.76
C LYS A 4 31.99 -16.99 43.90
N ASN A 5 31.18 -17.98 44.28
CA ASN A 5 30.02 -18.42 43.51
C ASN A 5 28.82 -17.45 43.55
N SER A 6 28.72 -16.67 44.63
CA SER A 6 27.62 -15.70 44.79
C SER A 6 27.84 -14.45 43.93
N PHE A 7 29.11 -13.98 43.86
CA PHE A 7 29.47 -12.85 43.03
C PHE A 7 29.30 -13.16 41.54
N LEU A 8 29.68 -14.34 41.09
CA LEU A 8 29.51 -14.79 39.71
C LEU A 8 28.02 -14.90 39.33
N LYS A 9 27.18 -15.35 40.25
CA LYS A 9 25.70 -15.40 40.02
C LYS A 9 25.09 -14.02 39.86
N ILE A 10 25.53 -13.05 40.65
CA ILE A 10 25.06 -11.66 40.60
C ILE A 10 25.48 -10.99 39.30
N VAL A 11 26.73 -11.19 38.89
CA VAL A 11 27.26 -10.68 37.60
C VAL A 11 26.51 -11.31 36.41
N LEU A 12 26.23 -12.61 36.46
CA LEU A 12 25.45 -13.31 35.42
C LEU A 12 24.01 -12.80 35.37
N LEU A 13 23.39 -12.53 36.52
CA LEU A 13 22.02 -11.98 36.61
C LEU A 13 21.96 -10.56 36.08
N MET A 14 22.96 -9.71 36.36
CA MET A 14 23.06 -8.35 35.78
C MET A 14 23.26 -8.39 34.26
N LEU A 15 24.05 -9.34 33.77
CA LEU A 15 24.28 -9.51 32.32
C LEU A 15 22.98 -9.92 31.61
N ILE A 16 22.20 -10.83 32.20
CA ILE A 16 20.88 -11.25 31.66
C ILE A 16 19.87 -10.10 31.68
N MET A 17 19.87 -9.24 32.73
CA MET A 17 19.03 -8.06 32.77
C MET A 17 19.43 -7.02 31.71
N MET A 18 20.72 -6.79 31.44
CA MET A 18 21.17 -5.91 30.37
C MET A 18 20.76 -6.39 28.98
N PHE A 19 20.80 -7.68 28.69
CA PHE A 19 20.32 -8.22 27.42
C PHE A 19 18.80 -8.22 27.29
N GLY A 20 18.04 -8.28 28.39
CA GLY A 20 16.58 -8.25 28.38
C GLY A 20 15.98 -6.89 28.03
N VAL A 21 16.67 -5.79 28.33
CA VAL A 21 16.16 -4.42 28.07
C VAL A 21 16.42 -3.96 26.64
N ILE A 22 17.48 -4.50 25.98
CA ILE A 22 17.85 -4.13 24.61
C ILE A 22 16.92 -4.76 23.57
N SER A 23 16.24 -5.87 23.90
CA SER A 23 15.39 -6.60 22.94
C SER A 23 14.02 -5.98 22.69
N CYS A 24 13.48 -5.15 23.58
CA CYS A 24 12.17 -4.51 23.36
C CYS A 24 12.24 -3.27 22.46
N ASP A 25 13.27 -2.44 22.57
CA ASP A 25 13.43 -1.24 21.73
C ASP A 25 13.90 -1.57 20.31
N PHE A 26 14.61 -2.68 20.12
CA PHE A 26 15.10 -3.09 18.80
C PHE A 26 13.98 -3.49 17.83
N LEU A 27 12.81 -3.92 18.32
CA LEU A 27 11.64 -4.24 17.51
C LEU A 27 10.72 -3.03 17.29
N ALA A 28 10.76 -2.04 18.17
CA ALA A 28 9.84 -0.90 18.17
C ALA A 28 10.13 0.18 17.10
N ASN A 29 11.30 0.17 16.45
CA ASN A 29 11.69 1.15 15.44
C ASN A 29 12.26 0.48 14.17
N LYS A 30 11.72 -0.65 13.78
CA LYS A 30 12.23 -1.42 12.65
C LYS A 30 11.61 -0.97 11.34
N THR A 31 12.45 -0.68 10.36
CA THR A 31 12.01 -0.48 8.98
C THR A 31 12.11 -1.79 8.21
N ILE A 32 10.99 -2.29 7.73
CA ILE A 32 10.87 -3.59 7.07
C ILE A 32 10.48 -3.35 5.61
N ARG A 33 11.22 -3.94 4.69
CA ARG A 33 10.84 -3.94 3.27
C ARG A 33 9.68 -4.92 3.05
N VAL A 34 8.64 -4.47 2.35
CA VAL A 34 7.55 -5.35 1.91
C VAL A 34 7.95 -6.03 0.60
N PRO A 35 7.97 -7.36 0.50
CA PRO A 35 8.26 -8.06 -0.74
C PRO A 35 7.18 -7.80 -1.80
N ASN A 36 7.58 -7.63 -3.06
CA ASN A 36 6.62 -7.37 -4.16
C ASN A 36 5.58 -8.50 -4.30
N SER A 37 5.99 -9.75 -4.08
CA SER A 37 5.07 -10.90 -4.11
C SER A 37 3.92 -10.79 -3.10
N VAL A 38 4.16 -10.21 -1.92
CA VAL A 38 3.12 -9.97 -0.91
C VAL A 38 2.15 -8.89 -1.41
N ILE A 39 2.69 -7.82 -2.02
CA ILE A 39 1.88 -6.73 -2.56
C ILE A 39 0.98 -7.23 -3.70
N GLU A 40 1.56 -7.98 -4.64
CA GLU A 40 0.83 -8.56 -5.77
C GLU A 40 -0.24 -9.56 -5.31
N SER A 41 0.07 -10.42 -4.32
CA SER A 41 -0.92 -11.35 -3.75
C SER A 41 -2.09 -10.59 -3.13
N LYS A 42 -1.80 -9.58 -2.30
CA LYS A 42 -2.84 -8.75 -1.66
C LYS A 42 -3.63 -7.92 -2.66
N ALA A 43 -3.01 -7.44 -3.73
CA ALA A 43 -3.72 -6.79 -4.81
C ALA A 43 -4.68 -7.77 -5.50
N LYS A 44 -4.21 -8.94 -5.90
CA LYS A 44 -5.05 -9.97 -6.55
C LYS A 44 -6.27 -10.39 -5.71
N GLU A 45 -6.13 -10.45 -4.38
CA GLU A 45 -7.25 -10.75 -3.47
C GLU A 45 -8.36 -9.68 -3.51
N LYS A 46 -8.01 -8.43 -3.85
CA LYS A 46 -8.96 -7.31 -3.87
C LYS A 46 -9.62 -7.10 -5.23
N PHE A 47 -9.03 -7.59 -6.31
CA PHE A 47 -9.54 -7.40 -7.66
C PHE A 47 -10.34 -8.64 -8.13
N PRO A 48 -11.36 -8.47 -9.01
CA PRO A 48 -11.76 -7.21 -9.65
C PRO A 48 -12.49 -6.26 -8.70
N ILE A 49 -12.28 -4.95 -8.90
CA ILE A 49 -13.00 -3.91 -8.16
C ILE A 49 -14.01 -3.26 -9.09
N THR A 50 -15.28 -3.32 -8.73
CA THR A 50 -16.36 -2.61 -9.44
C THR A 50 -16.90 -1.49 -8.57
N LYS A 51 -16.98 -0.30 -9.14
CA LYS A 51 -17.62 0.87 -8.50
C LYS A 51 -18.73 1.40 -9.36
N ASN A 52 -19.88 1.59 -8.72
CA ASN A 52 -21.04 2.24 -9.32
C ASN A 52 -20.99 3.72 -8.97
N PHE A 53 -21.21 4.53 -9.96
CA PHE A 53 -21.32 5.99 -9.87
C PHE A 53 -22.68 6.43 -10.41
N LEU A 54 -23.07 7.68 -10.17
CA LEU A 54 -24.33 8.22 -10.68
C LEU A 54 -24.44 8.09 -12.20
N LEU A 55 -23.34 8.25 -12.92
CA LEU A 55 -23.28 8.23 -14.38
C LEU A 55 -22.98 6.84 -14.99
N GLY A 56 -22.87 5.78 -14.17
CA GLY A 56 -22.57 4.44 -14.63
C GLY A 56 -21.63 3.65 -13.71
N LYS A 57 -20.89 2.69 -14.26
CA LYS A 57 -19.98 1.85 -13.50
C LYS A 57 -18.60 1.74 -14.14
N ILE A 58 -17.60 1.51 -13.31
CA ILE A 58 -16.24 1.20 -13.74
C ILE A 58 -15.80 -0.07 -13.01
N THR A 59 -15.27 -1.03 -13.75
CA THR A 59 -14.62 -2.24 -13.23
C THR A 59 -13.15 -2.20 -13.60
N VAL A 60 -12.26 -2.42 -12.63
CA VAL A 60 -10.82 -2.58 -12.84
C VAL A 60 -10.39 -3.98 -12.43
N LYS A 61 -9.48 -4.59 -13.19
CA LYS A 61 -9.05 -5.97 -13.01
C LYS A 61 -7.59 -6.15 -13.43
N ASN A 62 -6.97 -7.27 -13.01
CA ASN A 62 -5.61 -7.65 -13.41
C ASN A 62 -4.55 -6.57 -13.08
N PRO A 63 -4.45 -6.05 -11.85
CA PRO A 63 -3.51 -5.00 -11.52
C PRO A 63 -2.08 -5.51 -11.60
N LYS A 64 -1.20 -4.70 -12.20
CA LYS A 64 0.26 -4.83 -12.13
C LYS A 64 0.79 -3.63 -11.37
N ILE A 65 1.44 -3.87 -10.24
CA ILE A 65 1.92 -2.83 -9.33
C ILE A 65 3.44 -2.78 -9.38
N SER A 66 3.98 -1.58 -9.52
CA SER A 66 5.42 -1.31 -9.45
C SER A 66 5.68 -0.02 -8.67
N PHE A 67 6.93 0.19 -8.27
CA PHE A 67 7.35 1.37 -7.52
C PHE A 67 8.54 2.01 -8.22
N LYS A 68 8.45 3.31 -8.44
CA LYS A 68 9.51 4.10 -9.06
C LYS A 68 9.43 5.54 -8.51
N ASP A 69 10.56 6.20 -8.33
CA ASP A 69 10.63 7.63 -7.96
C ASP A 69 9.75 8.02 -6.76
N ASN A 70 9.72 7.16 -5.72
CA ASN A 70 8.87 7.28 -4.53
C ASN A 70 7.36 7.23 -4.80
N ARG A 71 6.94 6.81 -5.99
CA ARG A 71 5.53 6.67 -6.39
C ARG A 71 5.18 5.20 -6.64
N VAL A 72 3.93 4.86 -6.44
CA VAL A 72 3.33 3.61 -6.90
C VAL A 72 2.80 3.80 -8.31
N TYR A 73 3.09 2.85 -9.19
CA TYR A 73 2.58 2.77 -10.56
C TYR A 73 1.66 1.56 -10.64
N VAL A 74 0.49 1.75 -11.17
CA VAL A 74 -0.50 0.69 -11.37
C VAL A 74 -0.94 0.68 -12.83
N VAL A 75 -0.78 -0.46 -13.47
CA VAL A 75 -1.34 -0.76 -14.79
C VAL A 75 -2.45 -1.78 -14.60
N THR A 76 -3.66 -1.48 -15.05
CA THR A 76 -4.81 -2.35 -14.85
C THR A 76 -5.74 -2.31 -16.06
N ASP A 77 -6.40 -3.44 -16.35
CA ASP A 77 -7.49 -3.46 -17.32
C ASP A 77 -8.71 -2.75 -16.73
N TYR A 78 -9.47 -2.06 -17.57
CA TYR A 78 -10.74 -1.46 -17.20
C TYR A 78 -11.88 -1.86 -18.14
N ASP A 79 -13.09 -1.87 -17.60
CA ASP A 79 -14.37 -1.93 -18.32
C ASP A 79 -15.25 -0.83 -17.71
N ALA A 80 -15.57 0.19 -18.47
CA ALA A 80 -16.35 1.33 -18.05
C ALA A 80 -17.63 1.45 -18.89
N SER A 81 -18.76 1.65 -18.22
CA SER A 81 -20.04 1.99 -18.85
C SER A 81 -20.49 3.31 -18.22
N LEU A 82 -20.30 4.41 -18.93
CA LEU A 82 -20.57 5.78 -18.47
C LEU A 82 -21.37 6.53 -19.52
N LEU A 83 -22.44 7.23 -19.10
CA LEU A 83 -23.27 8.07 -19.98
C LEU A 83 -23.83 7.31 -21.21
N ALA A 84 -24.19 6.04 -21.05
CA ALA A 84 -24.61 5.11 -22.09
C ALA A 84 -23.49 4.64 -23.05
N ASP A 85 -22.28 5.17 -22.94
CA ASP A 85 -21.11 4.70 -23.69
C ASP A 85 -20.39 3.59 -22.94
N ARG A 86 -19.82 2.65 -23.67
CA ARG A 86 -18.96 1.59 -23.14
C ARG A 86 -17.54 1.72 -23.69
N SER A 87 -16.60 1.63 -22.78
CA SER A 87 -15.17 1.66 -23.10
C SER A 87 -14.44 0.58 -22.28
N GLU A 88 -13.54 -0.12 -22.93
CA GLU A 88 -12.68 -1.13 -22.30
C GLU A 88 -11.25 -0.99 -22.79
N GLY A 89 -10.28 -1.38 -21.95
CA GLY A 89 -8.87 -1.30 -22.32
C GLY A 89 -7.96 -1.31 -21.09
N VAL A 90 -6.89 -0.52 -21.14
CA VAL A 90 -5.86 -0.44 -20.10
C VAL A 90 -5.75 0.99 -19.59
N ILE A 91 -5.66 1.15 -18.27
CA ILE A 91 -5.36 2.42 -17.63
C ILE A 91 -4.04 2.31 -16.86
N GLU A 92 -3.19 3.33 -17.04
CA GLU A 92 -1.93 3.50 -16.32
C GLU A 92 -2.04 4.71 -15.40
N VAL A 93 -1.83 4.49 -14.11
CA VAL A 93 -1.86 5.55 -13.10
C VAL A 93 -0.61 5.50 -12.23
N ASN A 94 -0.20 6.65 -11.73
CA ASN A 94 0.77 6.72 -10.65
C ASN A 94 0.26 7.60 -9.51
N SER A 95 0.80 7.40 -8.31
CA SER A 95 0.39 8.14 -7.13
C SER A 95 1.48 8.12 -6.06
N GLU A 96 1.49 9.12 -5.21
CA GLU A 96 2.17 9.04 -3.92
C GLU A 96 1.32 8.26 -2.94
N ILE A 97 1.94 7.80 -1.85
CA ILE A 97 1.25 7.14 -0.75
C ILE A 97 1.32 7.99 0.50
N LYS A 98 0.23 7.96 1.28
CA LYS A 98 0.15 8.60 2.60
C LYS A 98 -0.43 7.61 3.60
N PHE A 99 0.32 7.31 4.64
CA PHE A 99 -0.15 6.48 5.75
C PHE A 99 -0.66 7.36 6.89
N ASP A 100 -1.85 7.07 7.38
CA ASP A 100 -2.43 7.69 8.58
C ASP A 100 -2.28 6.71 9.75
N GLU A 101 -1.36 7.04 10.66
CA GLU A 101 -1.07 6.24 11.87
C GLU A 101 -2.27 6.13 12.81
N LYS A 102 -3.13 7.15 12.87
CA LYS A 102 -4.29 7.16 13.79
C LYS A 102 -5.36 6.17 13.37
N THR A 103 -5.60 6.05 12.08
CA THR A 103 -6.62 5.16 11.50
C THR A 103 -6.03 3.84 10.97
N ASN A 104 -4.70 3.71 10.94
CA ASN A 104 -3.96 2.61 10.32
C ASN A 104 -4.32 2.41 8.84
N GLN A 105 -4.55 3.50 8.11
CA GLN A 105 -5.02 3.48 6.74
C GLN A 105 -3.99 4.06 5.78
N LEU A 106 -3.86 3.44 4.60
CA LEU A 106 -3.02 3.89 3.50
C LEU A 106 -3.89 4.51 2.42
N TYR A 107 -3.56 5.70 2.01
CA TYR A 107 -4.23 6.46 0.95
C TYR A 107 -3.29 6.64 -0.24
N LEU A 108 -3.89 6.75 -1.42
CA LEU A 108 -3.22 7.27 -2.60
C LEU A 108 -3.47 8.78 -2.66
N VAL A 109 -2.43 9.57 -2.87
CA VAL A 109 -2.51 11.03 -2.95
C VAL A 109 -1.76 11.52 -4.20
N ASP A 110 -2.10 12.69 -4.70
CA ASP A 110 -1.50 13.26 -5.93
C ASP A 110 -1.53 12.25 -7.09
N MET A 111 -2.72 11.69 -7.35
CA MET A 111 -2.88 10.68 -8.39
C MET A 111 -2.83 11.29 -9.79
N GLN A 112 -2.00 10.69 -10.64
CA GLN A 112 -1.85 11.07 -12.03
C GLN A 112 -2.24 9.91 -12.94
N VAL A 113 -3.13 10.17 -13.89
CA VAL A 113 -3.47 9.22 -14.96
C VAL A 113 -2.54 9.47 -16.12
N GLU A 114 -1.62 8.54 -16.34
CA GLU A 114 -0.60 8.61 -17.40
C GLU A 114 -1.20 8.32 -18.77
N LYS A 115 -1.95 7.21 -18.87
CA LYS A 115 -2.54 6.74 -20.12
C LYS A 115 -3.89 6.10 -19.89
N ILE A 116 -4.77 6.24 -20.88
CA ILE A 116 -5.97 5.45 -21.02
C ILE A 116 -5.99 4.93 -22.45
N LEU A 117 -5.75 3.63 -22.61
CA LEU A 117 -5.73 2.96 -23.91
C LEU A 117 -7.06 2.21 -24.10
N ASP A 118 -7.64 2.28 -25.29
CA ASP A 118 -8.77 1.43 -25.66
C ASP A 118 -8.31 -0.02 -25.93
N LYS A 119 -9.24 -0.91 -26.23
CA LYS A 119 -8.96 -2.31 -26.56
C LYS A 119 -8.03 -2.53 -27.75
N ASN A 120 -7.87 -1.53 -28.61
CA ASN A 120 -6.98 -1.56 -29.76
C ASN A 120 -5.61 -0.94 -29.45
N GLY A 121 -5.36 -0.52 -28.20
CA GLY A 121 -4.14 0.14 -27.75
C GLY A 121 -4.02 1.61 -28.16
N LYS A 122 -5.11 2.24 -28.63
CA LYS A 122 -5.13 3.65 -28.98
C LYS A 122 -5.33 4.49 -27.73
N ASP A 123 -4.54 5.54 -27.56
CA ASP A 123 -4.71 6.49 -26.46
C ASP A 123 -6.00 7.29 -26.64
N VAL A 124 -6.85 7.22 -25.61
CA VAL A 124 -8.18 7.86 -25.58
C VAL A 124 -8.32 8.83 -24.42
N VAL A 125 -7.22 9.22 -23.74
CA VAL A 125 -7.22 10.07 -22.53
C VAL A 125 -7.96 11.40 -22.71
N THR A 126 -8.05 11.92 -23.92
CA THR A 126 -8.73 13.18 -24.24
C THR A 126 -10.23 13.07 -24.48
N THR A 127 -10.75 11.84 -24.60
CA THR A 127 -12.20 11.63 -24.83
C THR A 127 -13.05 12.03 -23.62
N PRO A 128 -14.33 12.44 -23.81
CA PRO A 128 -15.20 12.78 -22.70
C PRO A 128 -15.37 11.65 -21.68
N VAL A 129 -15.50 10.39 -22.13
CA VAL A 129 -15.61 9.21 -21.28
C VAL A 129 -14.33 9.02 -20.45
N ALA A 130 -13.17 9.12 -21.06
CA ALA A 130 -11.89 9.00 -20.37
C ALA A 130 -11.68 10.12 -19.34
N LYS A 131 -12.06 11.36 -19.66
CA LYS A 131 -12.01 12.48 -18.71
C LYS A 131 -12.93 12.25 -17.50
N SER A 132 -14.14 11.77 -17.74
CA SER A 132 -15.10 11.43 -16.67
C SER A 132 -14.55 10.27 -15.81
N MET A 133 -14.01 9.23 -16.44
CA MET A 133 -13.41 8.11 -15.76
C MET A 133 -12.22 8.55 -14.89
N LYS A 134 -11.32 9.37 -15.43
CA LYS A 134 -10.21 9.97 -14.69
C LYS A 134 -10.68 10.68 -13.43
N ALA A 135 -11.64 11.59 -13.55
CA ALA A 135 -12.18 12.36 -12.43
C ALA A 135 -12.79 11.45 -11.35
N LEU A 136 -13.58 10.45 -11.77
CA LEU A 136 -14.23 9.51 -10.84
C LEU A 136 -13.20 8.63 -10.10
N ILE A 137 -12.21 8.11 -10.81
CA ILE A 137 -11.17 7.25 -10.19
C ILE A 137 -10.30 8.06 -9.25
N SER A 138 -9.84 9.26 -9.65
CA SER A 138 -9.02 10.13 -8.80
C SER A 138 -9.76 10.49 -7.52
N ASN A 139 -10.98 11.00 -7.63
CA ASN A 139 -11.77 11.36 -6.45
C ASN A 139 -12.00 10.16 -5.52
N TYR A 140 -12.33 8.99 -6.10
CA TYR A 140 -12.56 7.80 -5.29
C TYR A 140 -11.30 7.34 -4.52
N LEU A 141 -10.16 7.26 -5.20
CA LEU A 141 -8.91 6.74 -4.60
C LEU A 141 -8.28 7.73 -3.61
N GLU A 142 -8.44 9.04 -3.82
CA GLU A 142 -7.94 10.05 -2.90
C GLU A 142 -8.78 10.17 -1.61
N THR A 143 -10.07 9.82 -1.69
CA THR A 143 -10.98 9.92 -0.55
C THR A 143 -11.17 8.60 0.20
N ASN A 144 -10.79 7.47 -0.39
CA ASN A 144 -10.96 6.15 0.22
C ASN A 144 -9.62 5.46 0.43
N PRO A 145 -9.40 4.81 1.59
CA PRO A 145 -8.17 4.08 1.84
C PRO A 145 -8.07 2.87 0.91
N VAL A 146 -6.89 2.66 0.34
CA VAL A 146 -6.60 1.49 -0.50
C VAL A 146 -6.20 0.27 0.33
N TYR A 147 -5.74 0.51 1.56
CA TYR A 147 -5.36 -0.54 2.49
C TYR A 147 -5.61 -0.09 3.92
N LYS A 148 -6.09 -1.00 4.77
CA LYS A 148 -6.21 -0.82 6.21
C LYS A 148 -5.36 -1.89 6.88
N TYR A 149 -4.40 -1.46 7.70
CA TYR A 149 -3.63 -2.37 8.53
C TYR A 149 -4.44 -2.72 9.78
N GLU A 150 -4.66 -4.01 9.97
CA GLU A 150 -5.28 -4.53 11.19
C GLU A 150 -4.17 -5.14 12.07
N PRO A 151 -3.86 -4.52 13.22
CA PRO A 151 -2.86 -5.06 14.13
C PRO A 151 -3.27 -6.46 14.59
N ASP A 152 -2.32 -7.39 14.57
CA ASP A 152 -2.50 -8.69 15.21
C ASP A 152 -2.34 -8.50 16.73
N ASP A 153 -3.41 -8.71 17.49
CA ASP A 153 -3.43 -8.55 18.96
C ASP A 153 -2.34 -9.38 19.66
N LYS A 154 -1.91 -10.49 19.05
CA LYS A 154 -0.85 -11.35 19.57
C LYS A 154 0.55 -10.76 19.36
N LYS A 155 0.76 -9.96 18.32
CA LYS A 155 2.10 -9.45 17.94
C LYS A 155 2.37 -8.04 18.43
N LYS A 156 1.36 -7.27 18.84
CA LYS A 156 1.44 -5.88 19.33
C LYS A 156 2.32 -4.96 18.47
N VAL A 157 2.47 -5.27 17.16
CA VAL A 157 3.28 -4.46 16.26
C VAL A 157 2.44 -3.27 15.81
N LYS A 158 2.88 -2.07 16.13
CA LYS A 158 2.25 -0.83 15.69
C LYS A 158 2.98 -0.32 14.45
N VAL A 159 2.24 -0.07 13.38
CA VAL A 159 2.79 0.59 12.19
C VAL A 159 2.75 2.10 12.40
N LYS A 160 3.90 2.75 12.32
CA LYS A 160 4.05 4.20 12.43
C LYS A 160 3.99 4.88 11.08
N ASN A 161 4.57 4.24 10.06
CA ASN A 161 4.60 4.81 8.72
C ASN A 161 4.72 3.73 7.63
N MET A 162 4.24 4.07 6.43
CA MET A 162 4.49 3.32 5.19
C MET A 162 4.98 4.30 4.14
N PHE A 163 6.07 3.99 3.46
CA PHE A 163 6.68 4.88 2.47
C PHE A 163 7.39 4.12 1.35
N ILE A 164 7.54 4.76 0.20
CA ILE A 164 8.29 4.24 -0.94
C ILE A 164 9.67 4.90 -0.95
N LYS A 165 10.72 4.09 -1.12
CA LYS A 165 12.10 4.56 -1.26
C LYS A 165 12.86 3.62 -2.19
N ASN A 166 13.59 4.19 -3.17
CA ASN A 166 14.39 3.42 -4.12
C ASN A 166 13.60 2.29 -4.81
N GLY A 167 12.37 2.57 -5.25
CA GLY A 167 11.51 1.61 -5.93
C GLY A 167 11.03 0.44 -5.07
N LYS A 168 10.94 0.62 -3.75
CA LYS A 168 10.51 -0.41 -2.80
C LYS A 168 9.60 0.18 -1.74
N LEU A 169 8.58 -0.59 -1.33
CA LEU A 169 7.70 -0.24 -0.22
C LEU A 169 8.32 -0.67 1.11
N PHE A 170 8.30 0.22 2.09
CA PHE A 170 8.76 0.00 3.45
C PHE A 170 7.65 0.27 4.46
N VAL A 171 7.67 -0.49 5.55
CA VAL A 171 6.83 -0.29 6.74
C VAL A 171 7.76 0.01 7.91
N GLN A 172 7.47 1.07 8.63
CA GLN A 172 8.14 1.44 9.86
C GLN A 172 7.24 1.11 11.05
N THR A 173 7.77 0.37 12.00
CA THR A 173 7.10 -0.03 13.25
C THR A 173 7.66 0.68 14.45
#